data_9d3a8ea69df41c1e27b8b86ec051e0b7
#
_entry.id   9d3a8ea69df41c1e27b8b86ec051e0b7
#
_cell.length_a   1.000
_cell.length_b   1.000
_cell.length_c   1.000
_cell.angle_alpha   90.00
_cell.angle_beta   90.00
_cell.angle_gamma   90.00
#
_symmetry.space_group_name_H-M   'P 1'
#
loop_
_entity.id
_entity.type
_entity.pdbx_description
1 polymer ?
#
loop_
_entity_poly.entity_id
_entity_poly.type
_entity_poly.pdbx_seq_one_letter_code
_entity_poly.pdbx_strand_id
1 'polypeptide(L)'
;MVGLLEAAKQYQAVKGATFATYAGIRIRGAMLDEIRRSDWTPRSVHRKARELAAAMRDVETATGPAARDQEVADKLGVSLDDYHAAVRDAVACKVLSYDDPEWLDGNWEAGSATGDGPAQQDERRRFEGSLAEAIEQLPERERLVLALYYDEELNLREIGSVLGVSESRVCQIHGQALVRLRSRLSGWLAP
;
A
#
# COMPACT_ATOMS: atom_id res chain seq x y z
N MET A 1 4.58 -21.37 14.66
CA MET A 1 5.12 -22.60 15.30
C MET A 1 6.44 -23.03 14.70
N VAL A 2 6.58 -23.20 13.37
CA VAL A 2 7.83 -23.67 12.71
C VAL A 2 9.04 -22.80 13.10
N GLY A 3 8.97 -21.50 12.97
CA GLY A 3 10.07 -20.57 13.30
C GLY A 3 10.53 -20.63 14.77
N LEU A 4 9.63 -20.95 15.72
CA LEU A 4 10.01 -21.14 17.13
C LEU A 4 10.77 -22.44 17.33
N LEU A 5 10.33 -23.52 16.67
CA LEU A 5 11.00 -24.83 16.75
C LEU A 5 12.40 -24.76 16.10
N GLU A 6 12.55 -24.04 15.00
CA GLU A 6 13.84 -23.82 14.39
C GLU A 6 14.76 -22.97 15.28
N ALA A 7 14.20 -21.92 15.89
CA ALA A 7 14.95 -21.11 16.85
C ALA A 7 15.44 -21.92 18.03
N ALA A 8 14.61 -22.79 18.60
CA ALA A 8 14.98 -23.66 19.71
C ALA A 8 16.10 -24.65 19.34
N LYS A 9 16.12 -25.15 18.09
CA LYS A 9 17.16 -26.08 17.60
C LYS A 9 18.49 -25.40 17.27
N GLN A 10 18.46 -24.14 16.83
CA GLN A 10 19.64 -23.45 16.30
C GLN A 10 20.22 -22.40 17.24
N TYR A 11 19.55 -22.09 18.36
CA TYR A 11 20.04 -21.12 19.32
C TYR A 11 21.34 -21.55 19.98
N GLN A 12 22.32 -20.65 19.99
CA GLN A 12 23.61 -20.81 20.67
C GLN A 12 23.84 -19.62 21.59
N ALA A 13 23.84 -19.85 22.90
CA ALA A 13 24.01 -18.82 23.92
C ALA A 13 25.32 -18.02 23.82
N VAL A 14 26.32 -18.55 23.10
CA VAL A 14 27.67 -17.97 22.99
C VAL A 14 27.71 -16.68 22.15
N LYS A 15 26.64 -16.35 21.39
CA LYS A 15 26.62 -15.19 20.48
C LYS A 15 26.05 -13.88 21.07
N GLY A 16 25.87 -13.79 22.38
CA GLY A 16 25.56 -12.55 23.08
C GLY A 16 24.11 -12.04 22.97
N ALA A 17 23.24 -12.67 22.19
CA ALA A 17 21.82 -12.35 22.11
C ALA A 17 20.99 -13.25 23.02
N THR A 18 19.91 -12.73 23.63
CA THR A 18 18.99 -13.56 24.41
C THR A 18 18.20 -14.50 23.48
N PHE A 19 17.76 -15.63 24.02
CA PHE A 19 16.89 -16.56 23.25
C PHE A 19 15.63 -15.86 22.74
N ALA A 20 15.02 -14.97 23.54
CA ALA A 20 13.82 -14.23 23.15
C ALA A 20 14.06 -13.36 21.92
N THR A 21 15.18 -12.63 21.87
CA THR A 21 15.55 -11.78 20.73
C THR A 21 15.78 -12.63 19.48
N TYR A 22 16.56 -13.72 19.62
CA TYR A 22 16.85 -14.62 18.49
C TYR A 22 15.59 -15.31 17.98
N ALA A 23 14.75 -15.84 18.89
CA ALA A 23 13.49 -16.48 18.52
C ALA A 23 12.51 -15.51 17.87
N GLY A 24 12.43 -14.25 18.35
CA GLY A 24 11.61 -13.20 17.74
C GLY A 24 11.96 -12.97 16.27
N ILE A 25 13.26 -12.83 15.97
CA ILE A 25 13.75 -12.66 14.60
C ILE A 25 13.40 -13.88 13.71
N ARG A 26 13.62 -15.10 14.23
CA ARG A 26 13.34 -16.34 13.48
C ARG A 26 11.84 -16.59 13.25
N ILE A 27 11.01 -16.29 14.26
CA ILE A 27 9.55 -16.40 14.13
C ILE A 27 9.06 -15.40 13.07
N ARG A 28 9.52 -14.15 13.14
CA ARG A 28 9.16 -13.12 12.14
C ARG A 28 9.59 -13.55 10.75
N GLY A 29 10.83 -14.00 10.57
CA GLY A 29 11.31 -14.51 9.28
C GLY A 29 10.45 -15.66 8.75
N ALA A 30 10.11 -16.67 9.57
CA ALA A 30 9.26 -17.78 9.17
C ALA A 30 7.83 -17.34 8.82
N MET A 31 7.28 -16.34 9.52
CA MET A 31 5.96 -15.74 9.19
C MET A 31 6.02 -15.02 7.84
N LEU A 32 7.06 -14.23 7.60
CA LEU A 32 7.26 -13.52 6.33
C LEU A 32 7.47 -14.49 5.17
N ASP A 33 8.24 -15.56 5.37
CA ASP A 33 8.46 -16.58 4.34
C ASP A 33 7.16 -17.32 3.99
N GLU A 34 6.29 -17.57 4.98
CA GLU A 34 4.99 -18.18 4.73
C GLU A 34 4.04 -17.22 4.00
N ILE A 35 4.03 -15.94 4.39
CA ILE A 35 3.29 -14.90 3.67
C ILE A 35 3.80 -14.80 2.22
N ARG A 36 5.12 -14.80 2.01
CA ARG A 36 5.72 -14.78 0.66
C ARG A 36 5.37 -16.00 -0.17
N ARG A 37 5.26 -17.19 0.45
CA ARG A 37 4.80 -18.41 -0.23
C ARG A 37 3.33 -18.33 -0.61
N SER A 38 2.54 -17.66 0.23
CA SER A 38 1.12 -17.41 0.01
C SER A 38 0.91 -16.19 -0.90
N ASP A 39 1.95 -15.36 -1.10
CA ASP A 39 1.89 -14.19 -1.95
C ASP A 39 1.76 -14.62 -3.41
N TRP A 40 0.53 -14.62 -3.87
CA TRP A 40 0.12 -14.94 -5.23
C TRP A 40 0.57 -13.88 -6.23
N THR A 41 1.05 -12.73 -5.77
CA THR A 41 1.30 -11.59 -6.62
C THR A 41 2.67 -11.63 -7.29
N PRO A 42 2.74 -11.82 -8.62
CA PRO A 42 4.01 -11.83 -9.35
C PRO A 42 4.75 -10.51 -9.23
N ARG A 43 6.08 -10.53 -9.15
CA ARG A 43 6.94 -9.33 -9.17
C ARG A 43 6.64 -8.38 -10.35
N SER A 44 6.12 -8.93 -11.46
CA SER A 44 5.68 -8.16 -12.61
C SER A 44 4.52 -7.20 -12.28
N VAL A 45 3.64 -7.55 -11.35
CA VAL A 45 2.50 -6.71 -10.96
C VAL A 45 2.96 -5.53 -10.12
N HIS A 46 3.90 -5.74 -9.18
CA HIS A 46 4.51 -4.65 -8.42
C HIS A 46 5.24 -3.65 -9.33
N ARG A 47 5.94 -4.16 -10.36
CA ARG A 47 6.57 -3.28 -11.37
C ARG A 47 5.52 -2.48 -12.12
N LYS A 48 4.46 -3.12 -12.62
CA LYS A 48 3.36 -2.45 -13.31
C LYS A 48 2.68 -1.40 -12.44
N ALA A 49 2.47 -1.69 -11.14
CA ALA A 49 1.89 -0.73 -10.22
C ALA A 49 2.76 0.53 -10.05
N ARG A 50 4.10 0.38 -10.02
CA ARG A 50 5.03 1.52 -9.98
C ARG A 50 5.03 2.30 -11.29
N GLU A 51 5.04 1.62 -12.43
CA GLU A 51 4.95 2.24 -13.76
C GLU A 51 3.64 3.03 -13.91
N LEU A 52 2.52 2.47 -13.44
CA LEU A 52 1.21 3.11 -13.43
C LEU A 52 1.21 4.38 -12.56
N ALA A 53 1.75 4.31 -11.34
CA ALA A 53 1.84 5.46 -10.44
C ALA A 53 2.75 6.57 -10.99
N ALA A 54 3.84 6.20 -11.67
CA ALA A 54 4.73 7.17 -12.31
C ALA A 54 4.04 7.85 -13.50
N ALA A 55 3.39 7.09 -14.40
CA ALA A 55 2.66 7.63 -15.54
C ALA A 55 1.52 8.58 -15.10
N MET A 56 0.79 8.22 -14.04
CA MET A 56 -0.26 9.05 -13.47
C MET A 56 0.30 10.39 -12.96
N ARG A 57 1.43 10.36 -12.25
CA ARG A 57 2.12 11.56 -11.76
C ARG A 57 2.56 12.47 -12.91
N ASP A 58 3.15 11.89 -13.95
CA ASP A 58 3.60 12.65 -15.13
C ASP A 58 2.43 13.36 -15.81
N VAL A 59 1.29 12.66 -15.98
CA VAL A 59 0.08 13.24 -16.58
C VAL A 59 -0.51 14.32 -15.68
N GLU A 60 -0.63 14.09 -14.36
CA GLU A 60 -1.13 15.09 -13.41
C GLU A 60 -0.25 16.34 -13.36
N THR A 61 1.06 16.18 -13.50
CA THR A 61 1.99 17.33 -13.57
C THR A 61 1.78 18.14 -14.84
N ALA A 62 1.42 17.50 -15.95
CA ALA A 62 1.23 18.15 -17.25
C ALA A 62 -0.19 18.74 -17.43
N THR A 63 -1.24 18.06 -16.95
CA THR A 63 -2.65 18.39 -17.24
C THR A 63 -3.44 18.84 -16.00
N GLY A 64 -2.85 18.71 -14.81
CA GLY A 64 -3.47 19.05 -13.53
C GLY A 64 -4.03 17.83 -12.78
N PRO A 65 -4.57 18.04 -11.56
CA PRO A 65 -4.85 16.98 -10.59
C PRO A 65 -5.99 16.01 -10.98
N ALA A 66 -6.69 16.26 -12.08
CA ALA A 66 -7.81 15.45 -12.58
C ALA A 66 -7.46 14.72 -13.88
N ALA A 67 -6.26 14.12 -13.97
CA ALA A 67 -5.86 13.30 -15.10
C ALA A 67 -6.94 12.26 -15.44
N ARG A 68 -7.32 12.18 -16.73
CA ARG A 68 -8.32 11.23 -17.21
C ARG A 68 -7.69 9.86 -17.45
N ASP A 69 -8.46 8.81 -17.25
CA ASP A 69 -8.03 7.42 -17.46
C ASP A 69 -7.40 7.21 -18.85
N GLN A 70 -8.02 7.81 -19.88
CA GLN A 70 -7.53 7.72 -21.25
C GLN A 70 -6.15 8.35 -21.43
N GLU A 71 -5.89 9.49 -20.80
CA GLU A 71 -4.60 10.18 -20.88
C GLU A 71 -3.47 9.36 -20.26
N VAL A 72 -3.77 8.67 -19.14
CA VAL A 72 -2.80 7.78 -18.49
C VAL A 72 -2.60 6.51 -19.30
N ALA A 73 -3.66 5.93 -19.85
CA ALA A 73 -3.58 4.76 -20.74
C ALA A 73 -2.76 5.07 -22.01
N ASP A 74 -3.00 6.23 -22.65
CA ASP A 74 -2.25 6.69 -23.81
C ASP A 74 -0.76 6.92 -23.47
N LYS A 75 -0.46 7.48 -22.29
CA LYS A 75 0.91 7.65 -21.81
C LYS A 75 1.62 6.32 -21.61
N LEU A 76 0.92 5.29 -21.15
CA LEU A 76 1.44 3.93 -20.98
C LEU A 76 1.47 3.13 -22.28
N GLY A 77 0.80 3.59 -23.35
CA GLY A 77 0.68 2.87 -24.61
C GLY A 77 -0.17 1.60 -24.50
N VAL A 78 -1.16 1.57 -23.60
CA VAL A 78 -2.05 0.44 -23.37
C VAL A 78 -3.51 0.80 -23.68
N SER A 79 -4.37 -0.22 -23.85
CA SER A 79 -5.81 0.01 -23.97
C SER A 79 -6.40 0.48 -22.62
N LEU A 80 -7.56 1.15 -22.66
CA LEU A 80 -8.28 1.56 -21.45
C LEU A 80 -8.67 0.36 -20.58
N ASP A 81 -9.02 -0.78 -21.19
CA ASP A 81 -9.34 -2.01 -20.48
C ASP A 81 -8.12 -2.61 -19.76
N ASP A 82 -6.95 -2.62 -20.43
CA ASP A 82 -5.69 -3.06 -19.82
C ASP A 82 -5.25 -2.12 -18.70
N TYR A 83 -5.45 -0.81 -18.87
CA TYR A 83 -5.24 0.17 -17.79
C TYR A 83 -6.10 -0.14 -16.58
N HIS A 84 -7.41 -0.34 -16.77
CA HIS A 84 -8.31 -0.68 -15.65
C HIS A 84 -7.97 -2.03 -15.01
N ALA A 85 -7.50 -3.02 -15.79
CA ALA A 85 -7.01 -4.28 -15.27
C ALA A 85 -5.76 -4.05 -14.40
N ALA A 86 -4.79 -3.25 -14.88
CA ALA A 86 -3.59 -2.92 -14.15
C ALA A 86 -3.88 -2.16 -12.83
N VAL A 87 -4.87 -1.27 -12.82
CA VAL A 87 -5.33 -0.58 -11.60
C VAL A 87 -5.90 -1.57 -10.59
N ARG A 88 -6.77 -2.51 -11.03
CA ARG A 88 -7.32 -3.56 -10.16
C ARG A 88 -6.23 -4.45 -9.57
N ASP A 89 -5.28 -4.88 -10.39
CA ASP A 89 -4.14 -5.70 -9.97
C ASP A 89 -3.27 -4.94 -8.96
N ALA A 90 -3.01 -3.66 -9.20
CA ALA A 90 -2.22 -2.81 -8.30
C ALA A 90 -2.87 -2.64 -6.92
N VAL A 91 -4.19 -2.64 -6.83
CA VAL A 91 -4.93 -2.58 -5.56
C VAL A 91 -4.93 -3.94 -4.86
N ALA A 92 -5.17 -5.03 -5.60
CA ALA A 92 -5.14 -6.39 -5.05
C ALA A 92 -3.77 -6.74 -4.45
N CYS A 93 -2.67 -6.27 -5.08
CA CYS A 93 -1.31 -6.45 -4.56
C CYS A 93 -1.07 -5.80 -3.20
N LYS A 94 -1.81 -4.75 -2.86
CA LYS A 94 -1.58 -3.97 -1.63
C LYS A 94 -1.96 -4.70 -0.35
N VAL A 95 -2.80 -5.70 -0.42
CA VAL A 95 -3.19 -6.47 0.77
C VAL A 95 -2.00 -7.24 1.36
N LEU A 96 -0.90 -7.43 0.59
CA LEU A 96 0.22 -8.27 0.98
C LEU A 96 1.62 -7.72 0.60
N SER A 97 1.78 -6.43 0.28
CA SER A 97 3.10 -5.88 -0.03
C SER A 97 3.92 -5.64 1.24
N TYR A 98 4.36 -6.74 1.85
CA TYR A 98 5.45 -6.78 2.83
C TYR A 98 6.84 -6.77 2.17
N ASP A 99 6.90 -6.62 0.85
CA ASP A 99 8.15 -6.62 0.08
C ASP A 99 8.81 -5.24 -0.03
N ASP A 100 8.38 -4.25 0.74
CA ASP A 100 9.19 -3.05 0.90
C ASP A 100 10.37 -3.39 1.83
N PRO A 101 11.63 -3.26 1.33
CA PRO A 101 12.84 -3.54 2.12
C PRO A 101 12.90 -2.74 3.43
N GLU A 102 12.20 -1.63 3.52
CA GLU A 102 12.14 -0.77 4.70
C GLU A 102 11.51 -1.44 5.92
N TRP A 103 10.61 -2.39 5.73
CA TRP A 103 10.07 -3.18 6.82
C TRP A 103 11.03 -4.24 7.33
N LEU A 104 12.09 -4.53 6.55
CA LEU A 104 13.12 -5.52 6.89
C LEU A 104 14.27 -4.91 7.69
N ASP A 105 14.50 -3.61 7.61
CA ASP A 105 15.61 -2.91 8.28
C ASP A 105 15.37 -2.57 9.75
N GLY A 106 14.54 -3.35 10.43
CA GLY A 106 14.65 -3.44 11.90
C GLY A 106 14.09 -2.27 12.71
N ASN A 107 13.55 -1.23 12.12
CA ASN A 107 12.97 -0.11 12.87
C ASN A 107 11.49 -0.34 13.28
N TRP A 108 11.02 -1.56 13.18
CA TRP A 108 9.73 -2.02 13.72
C TRP A 108 9.81 -2.28 15.26
N GLU A 109 10.68 -1.66 16.01
CA GLU A 109 10.60 -1.65 17.47
C GLU A 109 9.46 -0.81 18.03
N ALA A 110 8.68 -0.19 17.18
CA ALA A 110 7.53 0.63 17.57
C ALA A 110 6.29 -0.17 18.04
N GLY A 111 6.36 -1.49 18.11
CA GLY A 111 5.30 -2.32 18.69
C GLY A 111 5.44 -2.60 20.18
N SER A 112 6.51 -2.17 20.80
CA SER A 112 6.72 -2.31 22.26
C SER A 112 6.49 -0.98 22.95
N ALA A 113 5.36 -0.82 23.59
CA ALA A 113 5.00 -0.12 24.84
C ALA A 113 5.91 0.98 25.45
N THR A 114 6.77 1.62 24.66
CA THR A 114 7.46 2.85 25.05
C THR A 114 7.02 3.93 24.07
N GLY A 115 6.23 4.88 24.57
CA GLY A 115 5.54 5.91 23.79
C GLY A 115 6.41 6.52 22.69
N ASP A 116 5.79 6.77 21.53
CA ASP A 116 6.37 7.46 20.39
C ASP A 116 7.18 8.67 20.89
N GLY A 117 8.47 8.69 20.62
CA GLY A 117 9.30 9.83 20.94
C GLY A 117 8.77 11.09 20.22
N PRO A 118 9.08 12.30 20.72
CA PRO A 118 8.59 13.55 20.12
C PRO A 118 8.86 13.66 18.61
N ALA A 119 9.97 13.11 18.13
CA ALA A 119 10.35 13.09 16.72
C ALA A 119 9.40 12.21 15.88
N GLN A 120 9.04 11.03 16.35
CA GLN A 120 8.11 10.13 15.66
C GLN A 120 6.68 10.68 15.64
N GLN A 121 6.26 11.35 16.71
CA GLN A 121 4.96 12.03 16.75
C GLN A 121 4.90 13.19 15.73
N ASP A 122 5.99 13.95 15.58
CA ASP A 122 6.06 15.03 14.61
C ASP A 122 6.04 14.51 13.17
N GLU A 123 6.79 13.44 12.88
CA GLU A 123 6.80 12.77 11.59
C GLU A 123 5.42 12.22 11.22
N ARG A 124 4.76 11.56 12.17
CA ARG A 124 3.39 11.06 12.00
C ARG A 124 2.39 12.18 11.70
N ARG A 125 2.45 13.30 12.43
CA ARG A 125 1.60 14.47 12.18
C ARG A 125 1.84 15.08 10.80
N ARG A 126 3.09 15.14 10.36
CA ARG A 126 3.44 15.62 9.02
C ARG A 126 2.89 14.69 7.94
N PHE A 127 3.01 13.37 8.13
CA PHE A 127 2.43 12.38 7.23
C PHE A 127 0.91 12.51 7.17
N GLU A 128 0.23 12.59 8.33
CA GLU A 128 -1.22 12.78 8.42
C GLU A 128 -1.66 14.06 7.69
N GLY A 129 -0.92 15.16 7.86
CA GLY A 129 -1.17 16.41 7.14
C GLY A 129 -1.01 16.26 5.62
N SER A 130 0.07 15.61 5.18
CA SER A 130 0.31 15.37 3.75
C SER A 130 -0.75 14.43 3.14
N LEU A 131 -1.22 13.45 3.90
CA LEU A 131 -2.30 12.54 3.48
C LEU A 131 -3.62 13.28 3.35
N ALA A 132 -3.98 14.13 4.32
CA ALA A 132 -5.19 14.94 4.27
C ALA A 132 -5.19 15.86 3.05
N GLU A 133 -4.09 16.57 2.79
CA GLU A 133 -3.92 17.40 1.61
C GLU A 133 -4.03 16.61 0.30
N ALA A 134 -3.40 15.43 0.25
CA ALA A 134 -3.49 14.56 -0.92
C ALA A 134 -4.93 14.08 -1.19
N ILE A 135 -5.71 13.79 -0.13
CA ILE A 135 -7.12 13.42 -0.24
C ILE A 135 -7.97 14.60 -0.74
N GLU A 136 -7.76 15.80 -0.20
CA GLU A 136 -8.50 16.99 -0.62
C GLU A 136 -8.32 17.33 -2.11
N GLN A 137 -7.14 17.05 -2.64
CA GLN A 137 -6.82 17.26 -4.05
C GLN A 137 -7.37 16.17 -4.99
N LEU A 138 -7.96 15.08 -4.46
CA LEU A 138 -8.59 14.07 -5.29
C LEU A 138 -9.82 14.62 -6.03
N PRO A 139 -10.12 14.10 -7.24
CA PRO A 139 -11.41 14.35 -7.88
C PRO A 139 -12.57 14.02 -6.95
N GLU A 140 -13.63 14.81 -7.00
CA GLU A 140 -14.78 14.72 -6.08
C GLU A 140 -15.36 13.30 -5.99
N ARG A 141 -15.47 12.60 -7.14
CA ARG A 141 -15.98 11.22 -7.18
C ARG A 141 -15.08 10.23 -6.48
N GLU A 142 -13.76 10.39 -6.57
CA GLU A 142 -12.79 9.52 -5.91
C GLU A 142 -12.83 9.75 -4.40
N ARG A 143 -12.84 11.02 -3.98
CA ARG A 143 -12.96 11.39 -2.57
C ARG A 143 -14.25 10.87 -1.95
N LEU A 144 -15.37 10.98 -2.65
CA LEU A 144 -16.67 10.47 -2.19
C LEU A 144 -16.65 8.95 -2.02
N VAL A 145 -16.08 8.21 -2.97
CA VAL A 145 -15.96 6.74 -2.86
C VAL A 145 -15.09 6.35 -1.67
N LEU A 146 -13.97 7.06 -1.42
CA LEU A 146 -13.14 6.80 -0.25
C LEU A 146 -13.89 7.08 1.06
N ALA A 147 -14.60 8.19 1.16
CA ALA A 147 -15.40 8.52 2.36
C ALA A 147 -16.47 7.45 2.62
N LEU A 148 -17.23 7.05 1.60
CA LEU A 148 -18.26 6.01 1.76
C LEU A 148 -17.66 4.65 2.15
N TYR A 149 -16.44 4.34 1.69
CA TYR A 149 -15.80 3.06 1.98
C TYR A 149 -15.13 3.02 3.36
N TYR A 150 -14.40 4.10 3.76
CA TYR A 150 -13.61 4.12 4.99
C TYR A 150 -14.32 4.77 6.18
N ASP A 151 -15.13 5.80 5.96
CA ASP A 151 -15.84 6.51 7.06
C ASP A 151 -17.20 5.88 7.32
N GLU A 152 -17.96 5.54 6.25
CA GLU A 152 -19.29 4.93 6.37
C GLU A 152 -19.24 3.39 6.34
N GLU A 153 -18.06 2.79 6.16
CA GLU A 153 -17.84 1.33 6.16
C GLU A 153 -18.72 0.55 5.15
N LEU A 154 -19.16 1.22 4.06
CA LEU A 154 -19.98 0.60 3.04
C LEU A 154 -19.15 -0.32 2.13
N ASN A 155 -19.74 -1.45 1.72
CA ASN A 155 -19.10 -2.30 0.72
C ASN A 155 -19.27 -1.71 -0.71
N LEU A 156 -18.45 -2.18 -1.67
CA LEU A 156 -18.43 -1.63 -3.04
C LEU A 156 -19.79 -1.71 -3.74
N ARG A 157 -20.61 -2.73 -3.43
CA ARG A 157 -21.95 -2.90 -4.01
C ARG A 157 -22.92 -1.88 -3.46
N GLU A 158 -22.87 -1.60 -2.16
CA GLU A 158 -23.68 -0.58 -1.48
C GLU A 158 -23.33 0.81 -2.00
N ILE A 159 -22.04 1.11 -2.12
CA ILE A 159 -21.55 2.35 -2.73
C ILE A 159 -22.06 2.48 -4.17
N GLY A 160 -22.04 1.40 -4.94
CA GLY A 160 -22.60 1.37 -6.30
C GLY A 160 -24.09 1.73 -6.32
N SER A 161 -24.85 1.21 -5.36
CA SER A 161 -26.27 1.53 -5.21
C SER A 161 -26.50 3.01 -4.85
N VAL A 162 -25.67 3.57 -3.96
CA VAL A 162 -25.75 4.99 -3.57
C VAL A 162 -25.40 5.91 -4.75
N LEU A 163 -24.37 5.57 -5.52
CA LEU A 163 -23.88 6.41 -6.62
C LEU A 163 -24.56 6.14 -7.97
N GLY A 164 -25.44 5.13 -8.05
CA GLY A 164 -26.13 4.76 -9.29
C GLY A 164 -25.20 4.16 -10.34
N VAL A 165 -24.13 3.46 -9.93
CA VAL A 165 -23.12 2.83 -10.81
C VAL A 165 -22.92 1.36 -10.44
N SER A 166 -22.29 0.60 -11.34
CA SER A 166 -21.96 -0.80 -11.06
C SER A 166 -20.86 -0.92 -10.01
N GLU A 167 -20.87 -2.04 -9.25
CA GLU A 167 -19.81 -2.40 -8.32
C GLU A 167 -18.41 -2.37 -8.99
N SER A 168 -18.31 -2.88 -10.22
CA SER A 168 -17.07 -2.84 -11.00
C SER A 168 -16.59 -1.40 -11.23
N ARG A 169 -17.50 -0.44 -11.48
CA ARG A 169 -17.14 0.97 -11.65
C ARG A 169 -16.66 1.59 -10.34
N VAL A 170 -17.29 1.25 -9.22
CA VAL A 170 -16.83 1.67 -7.89
C VAL A 170 -15.42 1.15 -7.61
N CYS A 171 -15.17 -0.14 -7.90
CA CYS A 171 -13.85 -0.74 -7.76
C CYS A 171 -12.78 -0.01 -8.60
N GLN A 172 -13.10 0.39 -9.82
CA GLN A 172 -12.19 1.19 -10.66
C GLN A 172 -11.90 2.55 -10.02
N ILE A 173 -12.93 3.29 -9.59
CA ILE A 173 -12.77 4.62 -8.98
C ILE A 173 -11.96 4.51 -7.68
N HIS A 174 -12.27 3.54 -6.82
CA HIS A 174 -11.52 3.28 -5.60
C HIS A 174 -10.04 2.96 -5.89
N GLY A 175 -9.80 2.08 -6.88
CA GLY A 175 -8.44 1.73 -7.30
C GLY A 175 -7.64 2.92 -7.80
N GLN A 176 -8.26 3.77 -8.62
CA GLN A 176 -7.64 5.01 -9.13
C GLN A 176 -7.27 5.96 -8.00
N ALA A 177 -8.20 6.18 -7.05
CA ALA A 177 -7.95 7.01 -5.88
C ALA A 177 -6.71 6.53 -5.11
N LEU A 178 -6.60 5.22 -4.86
CA LEU A 178 -5.45 4.65 -4.15
C LEU A 178 -4.13 4.78 -4.92
N VAL A 179 -4.14 4.55 -6.25
CA VAL A 179 -2.94 4.74 -7.08
C VAL A 179 -2.50 6.21 -7.08
N ARG A 180 -3.46 7.14 -7.16
CA ARG A 180 -3.22 8.58 -7.12
C ARG A 180 -2.66 9.04 -5.78
N LEU A 181 -3.23 8.59 -4.66
CA LEU A 181 -2.69 8.86 -3.33
C LEU A 181 -1.25 8.34 -3.18
N ARG A 182 -0.99 7.10 -3.63
CA ARG A 182 0.36 6.54 -3.61
C ARG A 182 1.34 7.35 -4.46
N SER A 183 0.92 7.82 -5.60
CA SER A 183 1.73 8.67 -6.47
C SER A 183 2.15 9.96 -5.75
N ARG A 184 1.21 10.63 -5.07
CA ARG A 184 1.45 11.88 -4.34
C ARG A 184 2.27 11.70 -3.08
N LEU A 185 2.05 10.61 -2.37
CA LEU A 185 2.76 10.26 -1.14
C LEU A 185 4.08 9.52 -1.39
N SER A 186 4.54 9.44 -2.64
CA SER A 186 5.76 8.67 -2.98
C SER A 186 7.01 9.17 -2.27
N GLY A 187 7.09 10.47 -1.90
CA GLY A 187 8.17 11.03 -1.09
C GLY A 187 8.20 10.53 0.36
N TRP A 188 7.06 10.05 0.86
CA TRP A 188 6.94 9.42 2.19
C TRP A 188 7.09 7.90 2.16
N LEU A 189 6.96 7.31 0.97
CA LEU A 189 6.99 5.86 0.74
C LEU A 189 8.30 5.41 0.09
N ALA A 190 9.18 6.34 -0.28
CA ALA A 190 10.52 6.05 -0.78
C ALA A 190 11.51 5.99 0.38
N PRO A 191 12.47 5.02 0.34
CA PRO A 191 13.55 4.96 1.30
C PRO A 191 14.48 6.16 1.20
#